data_a8c6a4abe706bd542d40f7b2b4fbb1e0
#
_entry.id   a8c6a4abe706bd542d40f7b2b4fbb1e0
#
_cell.length_a   1.000
_cell.length_b   1.000
_cell.length_c   1.000
_cell.angle_alpha   90.00
_cell.angle_beta   90.00
_cell.angle_gamma   90.00
#
_symmetry.space_group_name_H-M   'P 1'
#
loop_
_entity.id
_entity.type
_entity.pdbx_description
1 polymer ?
#
loop_
_entity_poly.entity_id
_entity_poly.type
_entity_poly.pdbx_seq_one_letter_code
_entity_poly.pdbx_strand_id
1 'polypeptide(L)'
;MLFLKTQKNITMNNFTVRVRQFLNNPLLARKQFVVDVIHPSLGGVSKSDLKAKLAKLYKVQDANCIVLFGFKTAFGGGRSSGFCVIYNNISALKKFEHRYRQVRMGIAEKVTATGRKGRKETKNRRKKVRGTEKAKISGGKK
;
A
#
# COMPACT_ATOMS: atom_id res chain seq x y z
N MET A 1 -37.33 -5.52 -29.46
CA MET A 1 -36.50 -6.05 -28.38
C MET A 1 -35.74 -4.91 -27.74
N LEU A 2 -36.25 -4.37 -26.65
CA LEU A 2 -35.64 -3.25 -25.90
C LEU A 2 -34.58 -3.81 -24.96
N PHE A 3 -33.32 -3.46 -25.22
CA PHE A 3 -32.21 -3.69 -24.26
C PHE A 3 -32.37 -2.73 -23.08
N LEU A 4 -32.91 -3.24 -21.99
CA LEU A 4 -32.88 -2.58 -20.71
C LEU A 4 -31.40 -2.49 -20.26
N LYS A 5 -30.79 -1.32 -20.45
CA LYS A 5 -29.54 -0.96 -19.80
C LYS A 5 -29.79 -0.92 -18.30
N THR A 6 -29.35 -1.97 -17.60
CA THR A 6 -29.30 -1.99 -16.15
C THR A 6 -28.34 -0.87 -15.72
N GLN A 7 -28.89 0.27 -15.34
CA GLN A 7 -28.13 1.30 -14.65
C GLN A 7 -27.71 0.69 -13.32
N LYS A 8 -26.42 0.33 -13.20
CA LYS A 8 -25.81 0.10 -11.92
C LYS A 8 -25.95 1.39 -11.12
N ASN A 9 -26.92 1.42 -10.21
CA ASN A 9 -26.97 2.43 -9.17
C ASN A 9 -25.64 2.33 -8.40
N ILE A 10 -24.71 3.21 -8.75
CA ILE A 10 -23.51 3.47 -7.95
C ILE A 10 -24.07 4.18 -6.71
N THR A 11 -24.44 3.39 -5.71
CA THR A 11 -24.67 3.89 -4.37
C THR A 11 -23.38 4.60 -3.99
N MET A 12 -23.40 5.92 -4.00
CA MET A 12 -22.32 6.75 -3.47
C MET A 12 -22.14 6.29 -2.02
N ASN A 13 -21.06 5.56 -1.77
CA ASN A 13 -20.71 5.12 -0.43
C ASN A 13 -20.63 6.37 0.44
N ASN A 14 -21.67 6.60 1.26
CA ASN A 14 -21.77 7.75 2.14
C ASN A 14 -20.79 7.60 3.31
N PHE A 15 -19.54 7.83 3.05
CA PHE A 15 -18.51 7.93 4.08
C PHE A 15 -17.85 9.31 4.02
N THR A 16 -17.49 9.84 5.18
CA THR A 16 -16.72 11.08 5.29
C THR A 16 -15.27 10.78 5.66
N VAL A 17 -14.37 11.61 5.16
CA VAL A 17 -12.94 11.50 5.43
C VAL A 17 -12.48 12.75 6.16
N ARG A 18 -11.84 12.55 7.30
CA ARG A 18 -11.21 13.58 8.11
C ARG A 18 -9.71 13.35 8.16
N VAL A 19 -8.93 14.41 8.03
CA VAL A 19 -7.47 14.35 8.05
C VAL A 19 -6.96 14.96 9.35
N ARG A 20 -6.01 14.27 9.98
CA ARG A 20 -5.31 14.74 11.18
C ARG A 20 -3.80 14.63 11.00
N GLN A 21 -3.04 15.40 11.75
CA GLN A 21 -1.58 15.35 11.80
C GLN A 21 -0.94 15.42 10.40
N PHE A 22 -1.37 16.38 9.60
CA PHE A 22 -0.81 16.59 8.27
C PHE A 22 0.64 17.09 8.37
N LEU A 23 1.56 16.35 7.71
CA LEU A 23 2.96 16.71 7.62
C LEU A 23 3.41 16.65 6.16
N ASN A 24 4.01 17.74 5.68
CA ASN A 24 4.73 17.74 4.43
C ASN A 24 6.20 17.38 4.68
N ASN A 25 6.67 16.31 4.06
CA ASN A 25 8.05 15.80 4.20
C ASN A 25 8.79 15.92 2.86
N PRO A 26 9.49 17.05 2.61
CA PRO A 26 10.22 17.26 1.37
C PRO A 26 11.38 16.27 1.18
N LEU A 27 12.04 15.86 2.25
CA LEU A 27 13.18 14.95 2.22
C LEU A 27 12.83 13.58 1.59
N LEU A 28 11.65 13.06 1.92
CA LEU A 28 11.12 11.82 1.35
C LEU A 28 10.16 12.07 0.17
N ALA A 29 10.07 13.30 -0.32
CA ALA A 29 9.19 13.71 -1.41
C ALA A 29 7.74 13.20 -1.24
N ARG A 30 7.17 13.37 -0.03
CA ARG A 30 5.84 12.86 0.32
C ARG A 30 5.11 13.75 1.31
N LYS A 31 3.79 13.69 1.26
CA LYS A 31 2.87 14.19 2.30
C LYS A 31 2.39 13.00 3.12
N GLN A 32 2.31 13.15 4.43
CA GLN A 32 1.87 12.07 5.32
C GLN A 32 0.90 12.58 6.37
N PHE A 33 -0.11 11.80 6.69
CA PHE A 33 -1.15 12.18 7.63
C PHE A 33 -1.97 10.98 8.11
N VAL A 34 -2.69 11.18 9.20
CA VAL A 34 -3.68 10.23 9.71
C VAL A 34 -5.02 10.50 9.03
N VAL A 35 -5.69 9.44 8.60
CA VAL A 35 -7.01 9.48 7.98
C VAL A 35 -8.02 8.83 8.92
N ASP A 36 -9.03 9.60 9.32
CA ASP A 36 -10.23 9.08 9.98
C ASP A 36 -11.35 8.98 8.94
N VAL A 37 -11.92 7.81 8.84
CA VAL A 37 -13.05 7.52 7.94
C VAL A 37 -14.27 7.27 8.79
N ILE A 38 -15.33 8.05 8.57
CA ILE A 38 -16.63 7.91 9.26
C ILE A 38 -17.60 7.25 8.27
N HIS A 39 -18.07 6.06 8.60
CA HIS A 39 -18.90 5.21 7.75
C HIS A 39 -20.05 4.56 8.55
N PRO A 40 -21.03 5.34 9.05
CA PRO A 40 -22.01 4.88 10.03
C PRO A 40 -22.89 3.73 9.54
N SER A 41 -23.16 3.66 8.22
CA SER A 41 -24.03 2.63 7.61
C SER A 41 -23.25 1.49 6.94
N LEU A 42 -21.91 1.50 6.99
CA LEU A 42 -21.05 0.52 6.31
C LEU A 42 -20.19 -0.24 7.32
N GLY A 43 -20.00 -1.54 7.11
CA GLY A 43 -19.06 -2.34 7.91
C GLY A 43 -17.59 -1.91 7.73
N GLY A 44 -17.27 -1.30 6.60
CA GLY A 44 -15.95 -0.75 6.29
C GLY A 44 -15.92 -0.11 4.92
N VAL A 45 -14.85 0.62 4.61
CA VAL A 45 -14.63 1.27 3.32
C VAL A 45 -13.44 0.65 2.62
N SER A 46 -13.57 0.38 1.32
CA SER A 46 -12.47 -0.19 0.54
C SER A 46 -11.33 0.82 0.40
N LYS A 47 -10.08 0.32 0.33
CA LYS A 47 -8.92 1.20 0.10
C LYS A 47 -8.94 1.84 -1.29
N SER A 48 -9.58 1.21 -2.27
CA SER A 48 -9.77 1.76 -3.63
C SER A 48 -10.64 3.00 -3.61
N ASP A 49 -11.81 2.93 -2.96
CA ASP A 49 -12.76 4.05 -2.86
C ASP A 49 -12.16 5.20 -2.06
N LEU A 50 -11.43 4.85 -0.98
CA LEU A 50 -10.72 5.83 -0.16
C LEU A 50 -9.61 6.54 -0.95
N LYS A 51 -8.84 5.80 -1.77
CA LYS A 51 -7.84 6.39 -2.69
C LYS A 51 -8.48 7.34 -3.68
N ALA A 52 -9.58 6.93 -4.31
CA ALA A 52 -10.30 7.77 -5.27
C ALA A 52 -10.79 9.08 -4.63
N LYS A 53 -11.33 9.00 -3.40
CA LYS A 53 -11.79 10.18 -2.66
C LYS A 53 -10.63 11.10 -2.25
N LEU A 54 -9.51 10.53 -1.78
CA LEU A 54 -8.31 11.29 -1.43
C LEU A 54 -7.63 11.90 -2.67
N ALA A 55 -7.60 11.20 -3.80
CA ALA A 55 -7.07 11.74 -5.05
C ALA A 55 -7.85 12.99 -5.50
N LYS A 56 -9.18 12.98 -5.38
CA LYS A 56 -10.02 14.16 -5.65
C LYS A 56 -9.75 15.29 -4.65
N LEU A 57 -9.64 14.98 -3.35
CA LEU A 57 -9.42 15.97 -2.30
C LEU A 57 -8.08 16.70 -2.43
N TYR A 58 -7.02 15.96 -2.71
CA TYR A 58 -5.64 16.49 -2.82
C TYR A 58 -5.22 16.79 -4.26
N LYS A 59 -6.12 16.63 -5.24
CA LYS A 59 -5.85 16.84 -6.68
C LYS A 59 -4.63 16.06 -7.17
N VAL A 60 -4.51 14.80 -6.73
CA VAL A 60 -3.42 13.91 -7.12
C VAL A 60 -3.74 13.30 -8.47
N GLN A 61 -2.85 13.44 -9.45
CA GLN A 61 -3.04 12.92 -10.81
C GLN A 61 -3.08 11.39 -10.81
N ASP A 62 -2.09 10.75 -10.17
CA ASP A 62 -1.95 9.29 -10.13
C ASP A 62 -2.39 8.72 -8.78
N ALA A 63 -3.50 7.99 -8.74
CA ALA A 63 -3.97 7.29 -7.54
C ALA A 63 -2.96 6.27 -6.99
N ASN A 64 -2.04 5.79 -7.84
CA ASN A 64 -0.96 4.88 -7.43
C ASN A 64 0.07 5.54 -6.50
N CYS A 65 0.20 6.87 -6.53
CA CYS A 65 1.06 7.60 -5.59
C CYS A 65 0.51 7.63 -4.16
N ILE A 66 -0.75 7.22 -3.95
CA ILE A 66 -1.40 7.21 -2.63
C ILE A 66 -1.26 5.83 -2.01
N VAL A 67 -0.60 5.76 -0.86
CA VAL A 67 -0.38 4.54 -0.08
C VAL A 67 -1.20 4.59 1.20
N LEU A 68 -2.06 3.59 1.42
CA LEU A 68 -2.95 3.49 2.56
C LEU A 68 -2.64 2.23 3.38
N PHE A 69 -2.41 2.39 4.69
CA PHE A 69 -2.11 1.27 5.57
C PHE A 69 -2.50 1.54 7.02
N GLY A 70 -2.42 0.49 7.85
CA GLY A 70 -2.64 0.59 9.29
C GLY A 70 -4.08 0.92 9.69
N PHE A 71 -5.08 0.60 8.86
CA PHE A 71 -6.48 0.84 9.19
C PHE A 71 -6.96 -0.07 10.31
N LYS A 72 -7.57 0.54 11.32
CA LYS A 72 -8.26 -0.13 12.42
C LYS A 72 -9.65 0.48 12.60
N THR A 73 -10.65 -0.38 12.72
CA THR A 73 -12.01 0.05 13.01
C THR A 73 -12.19 0.13 14.52
N ALA A 74 -12.82 1.19 14.99
CA ALA A 74 -13.14 1.38 16.40
C ALA A 74 -14.17 0.36 16.88
N PHE A 75 -14.14 0.05 18.18
CA PHE A 75 -15.19 -0.75 18.82
C PHE A 75 -16.55 -0.07 18.63
N GLY A 76 -17.58 -0.84 18.33
CA GLY A 76 -18.89 -0.33 17.96
C GLY A 76 -19.07 -0.03 16.46
N GLY A 77 -18.01 -0.07 15.66
CA GLY A 77 -18.05 0.16 14.20
C GLY A 77 -18.20 1.64 13.81
N GLY A 78 -18.61 1.89 12.56
CA GLY A 78 -18.91 3.23 12.02
C GLY A 78 -17.73 4.19 11.86
N ARG A 79 -16.55 3.88 12.41
CA ARG A 79 -15.36 4.72 12.33
C ARG A 79 -14.11 3.86 12.19
N SER A 80 -13.25 4.22 11.24
CA SER A 80 -11.94 3.59 11.02
C SER A 80 -10.86 4.65 10.94
N SER A 81 -9.71 4.40 11.54
CA SER A 81 -8.54 5.28 11.46
C SER A 81 -7.39 4.54 10.83
N GLY A 82 -6.60 5.26 10.00
CA GLY A 82 -5.43 4.69 9.34
C GLY A 82 -4.43 5.76 8.95
N PHE A 83 -3.36 5.35 8.29
CA PHE A 83 -2.30 6.23 7.85
C PHE A 83 -2.28 6.32 6.33
N CYS A 84 -2.11 7.54 5.82
CA CYS A 84 -1.99 7.84 4.41
C CYS A 84 -0.65 8.52 4.11
N VAL A 85 -0.04 8.09 3.02
CA VAL A 85 1.14 8.73 2.44
C VAL A 85 0.84 9.04 0.98
N ILE A 86 1.10 10.27 0.55
CA ILE A 86 0.98 10.71 -0.83
C ILE A 86 2.37 11.10 -1.32
N TYR A 87 2.91 10.34 -2.25
CA TYR A 87 4.19 10.63 -2.90
C TYR A 87 4.01 11.64 -4.04
N ASN A 88 5.00 12.48 -4.27
CA ASN A 88 4.95 13.49 -5.33
C ASN A 88 4.96 12.82 -6.72
N ASN A 89 5.70 11.70 -6.86
CA ASN A 89 5.79 10.93 -8.09
C ASN A 89 6.03 9.43 -7.82
N ILE A 90 5.81 8.59 -8.82
CA ILE A 90 6.01 7.14 -8.74
C ILE A 90 7.49 6.77 -8.51
N SER A 91 8.43 7.56 -9.03
CA SER A 91 9.86 7.33 -8.83
C SER A 91 10.25 7.46 -7.35
N ALA A 92 9.73 8.48 -6.65
CA ALA A 92 9.91 8.64 -5.22
C ALA A 92 9.28 7.48 -4.43
N LEU A 93 8.08 7.04 -4.82
CA LEU A 93 7.43 5.89 -4.21
C LEU A 93 8.28 4.62 -4.34
N LYS A 94 8.79 4.31 -5.54
CA LYS A 94 9.66 3.14 -5.77
C LYS A 94 10.94 3.20 -4.93
N LYS A 95 11.48 4.39 -4.69
CA LYS A 95 12.70 4.60 -3.91
C LYS A 95 12.49 4.42 -2.40
N PHE A 96 11.40 4.96 -1.84
CA PHE A 96 11.23 5.10 -0.40
C PHE A 96 10.22 4.12 0.22
N GLU A 97 9.27 3.59 -0.57
CA GLU A 97 8.25 2.69 -0.03
C GLU A 97 8.77 1.26 0.12
N HIS A 98 8.29 0.56 1.12
CA HIS A 98 8.63 -0.85 1.34
C HIS A 98 8.20 -1.73 0.17
N ARG A 99 9.09 -2.64 -0.26
CA ARG A 99 8.86 -3.51 -1.41
C ARG A 99 7.56 -4.33 -1.31
N TYR A 100 7.21 -4.84 -0.14
CA TYR A 100 5.97 -5.61 0.02
C TYR A 100 4.70 -4.80 -0.26
N ARG A 101 4.71 -3.48 0.02
CA ARG A 101 3.60 -2.59 -0.32
C ARG A 101 3.57 -2.30 -1.82
N GLN A 102 4.73 -2.10 -2.43
CA GLN A 102 4.84 -1.94 -3.88
C GLN A 102 4.28 -3.17 -4.62
N VAL A 103 4.60 -4.38 -4.14
CA VAL A 103 4.06 -5.64 -4.68
C VAL A 103 2.53 -5.71 -4.52
N ARG A 104 1.98 -5.35 -3.36
CA ARG A 104 0.53 -5.32 -3.13
C ARG A 104 -0.21 -4.32 -4.01
N MET A 105 0.48 -3.27 -4.45
CA MET A 105 -0.04 -2.24 -5.35
C MET A 105 0.18 -2.59 -6.84
N GLY A 106 0.83 -3.70 -7.15
CA GLY A 106 1.16 -4.11 -8.52
C GLY A 106 2.30 -3.32 -9.18
N ILE A 107 3.05 -2.51 -8.43
CA ILE A 107 4.16 -1.69 -8.95
C ILE A 107 5.45 -2.50 -9.07
N ALA A 108 5.62 -3.50 -8.24
CA ALA A 108 6.80 -4.37 -8.20
C ALA A 108 6.41 -5.84 -8.19
N GLU A 109 7.24 -6.68 -8.79
CA GLU A 109 7.05 -8.13 -8.81
C GLU A 109 7.35 -8.76 -7.45
N LYS A 110 6.61 -9.82 -7.13
CA LYS A 110 6.84 -10.63 -5.94
C LYS A 110 8.13 -11.43 -6.10
N VAL A 111 9.01 -11.33 -5.12
CA VAL A 111 10.21 -12.18 -5.06
C VAL A 111 9.82 -13.57 -4.60
N THR A 112 10.12 -14.59 -5.43
CA THR A 112 10.00 -16.00 -5.04
C THR A 112 11.14 -16.33 -4.07
N ALA A 113 10.78 -16.68 -2.84
CA ALA A 113 11.74 -17.08 -1.82
C ALA A 113 12.03 -18.59 -1.95
N THR A 114 13.28 -18.97 -1.74
CA THR A 114 13.67 -20.38 -1.61
C THR A 114 13.05 -21.01 -0.36
N GLY A 115 12.76 -22.31 -0.42
CA GLY A 115 12.24 -23.05 0.73
C GLY A 115 13.17 -23.00 1.95
N ARG A 116 12.68 -23.38 3.12
CA ARG A 116 13.42 -23.34 4.38
C ARG A 116 14.75 -24.11 4.32
N LYS A 117 14.77 -25.31 3.74
CA LYS A 117 15.97 -26.13 3.55
C LYS A 117 17.03 -25.38 2.74
N GLY A 118 16.68 -24.85 1.57
CA GLY A 118 17.60 -24.09 0.72
C GLY A 118 18.17 -22.83 1.41
N ARG A 119 17.36 -22.15 2.22
CA ARG A 119 17.84 -21.01 3.03
C ARG A 119 18.86 -21.43 4.09
N LYS A 120 18.62 -22.57 4.77
CA LYS A 120 19.57 -23.14 5.75
C LYS A 120 20.87 -23.57 5.10
N GLU A 121 20.80 -24.24 3.95
CA GLU A 121 21.99 -24.68 3.19
C GLU A 121 22.81 -23.46 2.69
N THR A 122 22.15 -22.44 2.18
CA THR A 122 22.80 -21.21 1.76
C THR A 122 23.50 -20.52 2.94
N LYS A 123 22.82 -20.46 4.08
CA LYS A 123 23.42 -19.94 5.32
C LYS A 123 24.67 -20.72 5.71
N ASN A 124 24.62 -22.06 5.67
CA ASN A 124 25.76 -22.91 6.05
C ASN A 124 26.93 -22.75 5.06
N ARG A 125 26.66 -22.66 3.76
CA ARG A 125 27.68 -22.37 2.75
C ARG A 125 28.35 -21.01 2.99
N ARG A 126 27.57 -19.98 3.31
CA ARG A 126 28.11 -18.65 3.62
C ARG A 126 29.01 -18.59 4.86
N LYS A 127 28.80 -19.50 5.83
CA LYS A 127 29.67 -19.59 7.01
C LYS A 127 31.06 -20.13 6.71
N LYS A 128 31.22 -20.92 5.64
CA LYS A 128 32.50 -21.54 5.25
C LYS A 128 33.41 -20.58 4.48
N VAL A 129 32.88 -19.43 4.02
CA VAL A 129 33.59 -18.50 3.12
C VAL A 129 33.64 -17.11 3.74
N ARG A 130 34.75 -16.41 3.55
CA ARG A 130 34.99 -15.02 4.04
C ARG A 130 35.12 -14.05 2.85
N GLY A 131 35.01 -12.75 3.14
CA GLY A 131 35.24 -11.68 2.19
C GLY A 131 34.19 -11.58 1.08
N THR A 132 34.62 -11.10 -0.07
CA THR A 132 33.76 -10.83 -1.24
C THR A 132 33.10 -12.09 -1.83
N GLU A 133 33.71 -13.26 -1.69
CA GLU A 133 33.14 -14.53 -2.15
C GLU A 133 31.87 -14.88 -1.39
N LYS A 134 31.74 -14.48 -0.12
CA LYS A 134 30.53 -14.69 0.66
C LYS A 134 29.30 -14.02 0.03
N ALA A 135 29.47 -12.89 -0.64
CA ALA A 135 28.40 -12.20 -1.34
C ALA A 135 27.96 -12.94 -2.62
N LYS A 136 28.86 -13.68 -3.26
CA LYS A 136 28.60 -14.47 -4.47
C LYS A 136 27.74 -15.71 -4.20
N ILE A 137 27.72 -16.19 -2.96
CA ILE A 137 26.91 -17.36 -2.56
C ILE A 137 25.44 -16.96 -2.51
N SER A 138 24.73 -17.16 -3.61
CA SER A 138 23.27 -17.03 -3.69
C SER A 138 22.58 -18.36 -3.41
N GLY A 139 21.35 -18.31 -2.90
CA GLY A 139 20.48 -19.48 -2.91
C GLY A 139 20.17 -19.83 -4.35
N GLY A 140 20.46 -21.06 -4.76
CA GLY A 140 20.20 -21.52 -6.13
C GLY A 140 18.78 -21.12 -6.56
N LYS A 141 18.68 -20.30 -7.59
CA LYS A 141 17.45 -20.20 -8.35
C LYS A 141 17.30 -21.53 -9.11
N LYS A 142 16.29 -22.32 -8.77
CA LYS A 142 15.70 -23.24 -9.69
C LYS A 142 14.63 -22.51 -10.47
#